data_df8cfc0136e2dc5e4bff8fa5169d3213
#
_entry.id   df8cfc0136e2dc5e4bff8fa5169d3213
#
_cell.length_a   1.000
_cell.length_b   1.000
_cell.length_c   1.000
_cell.angle_alpha   90.00
_cell.angle_beta   90.00
_cell.angle_gamma   90.00
#
_symmetry.space_group_name_H-M   'P 1'
#
loop_
_entity.id
_entity.type
_entity.pdbx_description
1 polymer ?
#
loop_
_entity_poly.entity_id
_entity_poly.type
_entity_poly.pdbx_seq_one_letter_code
_entity_poly.pdbx_strand_id
1 'polypeptide(L)'
;MTADANTTETRLILVIGATGAQGLAVIDGLLEPTSDGSPSPYSIRALTRDPESVRARGLAQRGVQVFKGSTDDLTSVLAALQGVYGAFVNTDTFTIGEMKEVYTGMRIFELAKQVRTVKHYVWSALDYAFKKGGYTPTYRAEHYDGKGRVSDWMRAQRSIVSDHDMSWSVLTTGPYMDMLNNPTFGPLNKRSDGTYVFAAPIGNGHVPMIALSDVGFFARYIFDHREATSAQELEVASDWVDWPYLVSTFTKITGKPAVYRPLSMNEWFALWNQDDIQRPLANEKCVPDGSTTWEQNFRCWWALFRDDVIQRDFGCVRKLNPHGHTLESWMRETGYDGDGLESPLKNAQDGKSPRINHDRLQAL
;
A
#
# COMPACT_ATOMS: atom_id res chain seq x y z
N MET A 1 -49.10 10.72 -8.82
CA MET A 1 -47.86 11.17 -9.41
C MET A 1 -46.74 10.53 -8.58
N THR A 2 -46.26 9.41 -9.06
CA THR A 2 -45.14 8.70 -8.44
C THR A 2 -43.86 9.42 -8.87
N ALA A 3 -43.14 9.96 -7.92
CA ALA A 3 -41.81 10.51 -8.17
C ALA A 3 -40.92 9.36 -8.64
N ASP A 4 -40.50 9.40 -9.90
CA ASP A 4 -39.43 8.57 -10.41
C ASP A 4 -38.17 8.88 -9.58
N ALA A 5 -37.80 7.94 -8.72
CA ALA A 5 -36.51 7.96 -8.08
C ALA A 5 -35.48 7.82 -9.21
N ASN A 6 -34.83 8.92 -9.55
CA ASN A 6 -33.73 8.97 -10.50
C ASN A 6 -32.55 8.17 -9.86
N THR A 7 -32.57 6.86 -10.04
CA THR A 7 -31.43 6.00 -9.66
C THR A 7 -30.28 6.36 -10.59
N THR A 8 -29.45 7.30 -10.19
CA THR A 8 -28.18 7.55 -10.89
C THR A 8 -27.43 6.23 -10.94
N GLU A 9 -27.22 5.71 -12.14
CA GLU A 9 -26.49 4.47 -12.37
C GLU A 9 -25.08 4.61 -11.76
N THR A 10 -24.76 3.72 -10.81
CA THR A 10 -23.46 3.79 -10.12
C THR A 10 -22.33 3.42 -11.08
N ARG A 11 -21.21 4.12 -10.98
CA ARG A 11 -20.01 3.84 -11.76
C ARG A 11 -19.27 2.62 -11.18
N LEU A 12 -19.21 1.53 -11.90
CA LEU A 12 -18.54 0.30 -11.46
C LEU A 12 -17.02 0.46 -11.53
N ILE A 13 -16.35 0.27 -10.39
CA ILE A 13 -14.87 0.30 -10.28
C ILE A 13 -14.35 -1.11 -10.04
N LEU A 14 -13.42 -1.55 -10.89
CA LEU A 14 -12.65 -2.77 -10.64
C LEU A 14 -11.51 -2.46 -9.66
N VAL A 15 -11.41 -3.24 -8.59
CA VAL A 15 -10.27 -3.19 -7.65
C VAL A 15 -9.48 -4.48 -7.80
N ILE A 16 -8.24 -4.38 -8.29
CA ILE A 16 -7.24 -5.46 -8.29
C ILE A 16 -6.39 -5.33 -7.03
N GLY A 17 -6.14 -6.46 -6.35
CA GLY A 17 -5.56 -6.46 -5.00
C GLY A 17 -6.60 -6.23 -3.90
N ALA A 18 -7.89 -6.41 -4.20
CA ALA A 18 -9.05 -6.08 -3.39
C ALA A 18 -9.05 -6.68 -1.97
N THR A 19 -8.47 -7.87 -1.78
CA THR A 19 -8.41 -8.55 -0.47
C THR A 19 -7.14 -8.22 0.33
N GLY A 20 -6.23 -7.38 -0.20
CA GLY A 20 -5.08 -6.85 0.52
C GLY A 20 -5.47 -5.68 1.43
N ALA A 21 -4.58 -5.27 2.34
CA ALA A 21 -4.81 -4.15 3.25
C ALA A 21 -5.20 -2.87 2.50
N GLN A 22 -4.43 -2.50 1.49
CA GLN A 22 -4.69 -1.32 0.68
C GLN A 22 -6.01 -1.44 -0.11
N GLY A 23 -6.26 -2.61 -0.72
CA GLY A 23 -7.48 -2.83 -1.51
C GLY A 23 -8.76 -2.72 -0.67
N LEU A 24 -8.74 -3.22 0.57
CA LEU A 24 -9.86 -3.06 1.50
C LEU A 24 -10.09 -1.57 1.81
N ALA A 25 -9.05 -0.83 2.16
CA ALA A 25 -9.15 0.60 2.45
C ALA A 25 -9.64 1.43 1.24
N VAL A 26 -9.18 1.09 0.03
CA VAL A 26 -9.67 1.71 -1.21
C VAL A 26 -11.16 1.44 -1.44
N ILE A 27 -11.60 0.21 -1.19
CA ILE A 27 -13.03 -0.16 -1.30
C ILE A 27 -13.84 0.62 -0.26
N ASP A 28 -13.34 0.75 0.97
CA ASP A 28 -13.99 1.53 2.02
C ASP A 28 -14.17 2.98 1.58
N GLY A 29 -13.10 3.66 1.17
CA GLY A 29 -13.17 5.04 0.71
C GLY A 29 -14.05 5.24 -0.52
N LEU A 30 -14.04 4.30 -1.48
CA LEU A 30 -14.91 4.38 -2.66
C LEU A 30 -16.41 4.19 -2.32
N LEU A 31 -16.72 3.41 -1.29
CA LEU A 31 -18.10 3.15 -0.87
C LEU A 31 -18.65 4.18 0.13
N GLU A 32 -17.82 5.08 0.65
CA GLU A 32 -18.28 6.15 1.54
C GLU A 32 -19.33 7.03 0.87
N PRO A 33 -20.37 7.48 1.60
CA PRO A 33 -21.31 8.49 1.12
C PRO A 33 -20.59 9.75 0.64
N THR A 34 -21.22 10.51 -0.19
CA THR A 34 -20.78 11.85 -0.59
C THR A 34 -20.93 12.84 0.57
N SER A 35 -20.25 13.98 0.50
CA SER A 35 -20.26 14.99 1.57
C SER A 35 -21.65 15.55 1.91
N ASP A 36 -22.61 15.44 1.00
CA ASP A 36 -24.02 15.81 1.21
C ASP A 36 -24.87 14.68 1.82
N GLY A 37 -24.26 13.53 2.15
CA GLY A 37 -24.92 12.36 2.71
C GLY A 37 -25.58 11.44 1.68
N SER A 38 -25.47 11.73 0.39
CA SER A 38 -25.98 10.85 -0.67
C SER A 38 -25.14 9.55 -0.75
N PRO A 39 -25.73 8.43 -1.20
CA PRO A 39 -24.99 7.20 -1.42
C PRO A 39 -23.79 7.40 -2.36
N SER A 40 -22.77 6.59 -2.19
CA SER A 40 -21.61 6.62 -3.09
C SER A 40 -22.01 6.51 -4.56
N PRO A 41 -21.41 7.29 -5.47
CA PRO A 41 -21.62 7.16 -6.91
C PRO A 41 -20.92 5.93 -7.51
N TYR A 42 -20.25 5.13 -6.67
CA TYR A 42 -19.47 3.97 -7.10
C TYR A 42 -20.07 2.66 -6.59
N SER A 43 -19.97 1.63 -7.42
CA SER A 43 -20.09 0.23 -7.05
C SER A 43 -18.76 -0.49 -7.35
N ILE A 44 -18.53 -1.63 -6.69
CA ILE A 44 -17.21 -2.25 -6.72
C ILE A 44 -17.28 -3.66 -7.30
N ARG A 45 -16.33 -3.97 -8.18
CA ARG A 45 -15.94 -5.33 -8.56
C ARG A 45 -14.56 -5.63 -7.98
N ALA A 46 -14.46 -6.65 -7.13
CA ALA A 46 -13.24 -7.06 -6.45
C ALA A 46 -12.66 -8.30 -7.14
N LEU A 47 -11.47 -8.17 -7.75
CA LEU A 47 -10.75 -9.33 -8.31
C LEU A 47 -10.06 -10.09 -7.19
N THR A 48 -10.31 -11.38 -7.08
CA THR A 48 -9.65 -12.28 -6.13
C THR A 48 -9.41 -13.67 -6.69
N ARG A 49 -8.30 -14.30 -6.31
CA ARG A 49 -7.99 -15.69 -6.64
C ARG A 49 -8.92 -16.67 -5.92
N ASP A 50 -9.32 -16.30 -4.71
CA ASP A 50 -10.17 -17.12 -3.84
C ASP A 50 -11.40 -16.33 -3.36
N PRO A 51 -12.55 -16.50 -4.04
CA PRO A 51 -13.82 -15.90 -3.64
C PRO A 51 -14.33 -16.37 -2.28
N GLU A 52 -13.90 -17.56 -1.83
CA GLU A 52 -14.33 -18.17 -0.58
C GLU A 52 -13.48 -17.74 0.62
N SER A 53 -12.42 -16.97 0.42
CA SER A 53 -11.61 -16.44 1.53
C SER A 53 -12.46 -15.55 2.45
N VAL A 54 -12.12 -15.52 3.74
CA VAL A 54 -12.83 -14.70 4.74
C VAL A 54 -13.00 -13.26 4.28
N ARG A 55 -11.93 -12.66 3.73
CA ARG A 55 -11.95 -11.28 3.24
C ARG A 55 -12.86 -11.09 2.02
N ALA A 56 -12.84 -12.04 1.07
CA ALA A 56 -13.71 -11.97 -0.11
C ALA A 56 -15.19 -12.13 0.26
N ARG A 57 -15.52 -13.06 1.17
CA ARG A 57 -16.89 -13.21 1.69
C ARG A 57 -17.35 -11.94 2.44
N GLY A 58 -16.47 -11.33 3.24
CA GLY A 58 -16.78 -10.06 3.90
C GLY A 58 -17.09 -8.93 2.91
N LEU A 59 -16.37 -8.86 1.78
CA LEU A 59 -16.69 -7.93 0.70
C LEU A 59 -18.04 -8.23 0.05
N ALA A 60 -18.33 -9.51 -0.24
CA ALA A 60 -19.63 -9.91 -0.81
C ALA A 60 -20.82 -9.53 0.09
N GLN A 61 -20.68 -9.70 1.41
CA GLN A 61 -21.71 -9.30 2.39
C GLN A 61 -22.00 -7.79 2.39
N ARG A 62 -21.04 -6.99 1.94
CA ARG A 62 -21.15 -5.53 1.79
C ARG A 62 -21.67 -5.09 0.41
N GLY A 63 -22.12 -6.04 -0.42
CA GLY A 63 -22.64 -5.75 -1.76
C GLY A 63 -21.56 -5.58 -2.84
N VAL A 64 -20.30 -5.90 -2.54
CA VAL A 64 -19.22 -5.87 -3.54
C VAL A 64 -19.33 -7.09 -4.45
N GLN A 65 -19.26 -6.87 -5.76
CA GLN A 65 -19.21 -7.93 -6.76
C GLN A 65 -17.86 -8.64 -6.69
N VAL A 66 -17.81 -9.82 -6.07
CA VAL A 66 -16.59 -10.65 -6.05
C VAL A 66 -16.44 -11.36 -7.39
N PHE A 67 -15.28 -11.17 -8.03
CA PHE A 67 -14.94 -11.74 -9.33
C PHE A 67 -13.73 -12.65 -9.20
N LYS A 68 -13.89 -13.93 -9.59
CA LYS A 68 -12.78 -14.90 -9.54
C LYS A 68 -11.81 -14.65 -10.68
N GLY A 69 -10.54 -14.41 -10.35
CA GLY A 69 -9.48 -14.22 -11.33
C GLY A 69 -8.13 -13.93 -10.65
N SER A 70 -7.11 -13.89 -11.47
CA SER A 70 -5.72 -13.64 -11.03
C SER A 70 -5.00 -12.73 -12.00
N THR A 71 -4.08 -11.92 -11.50
CA THR A 71 -3.16 -11.13 -12.33
C THR A 71 -2.23 -12.01 -13.17
N ASP A 72 -2.08 -13.29 -12.83
CA ASP A 72 -1.35 -14.30 -13.61
C ASP A 72 -2.15 -14.82 -14.81
N ASP A 73 -3.48 -14.67 -14.76
CA ASP A 73 -4.39 -15.02 -15.84
C ASP A 73 -4.98 -13.75 -16.46
N LEU A 74 -4.30 -13.25 -17.50
CA LEU A 74 -4.71 -12.03 -18.20
C LEU A 74 -6.09 -12.17 -18.88
N THR A 75 -6.56 -13.38 -19.15
CA THR A 75 -7.92 -13.64 -19.67
C THR A 75 -8.95 -13.31 -18.61
N SER A 76 -8.72 -13.72 -17.36
CA SER A 76 -9.61 -13.38 -16.24
C SER A 76 -9.58 -11.88 -15.93
N VAL A 77 -8.42 -11.22 -16.07
CA VAL A 77 -8.30 -9.77 -15.93
C VAL A 77 -9.10 -9.04 -17.01
N LEU A 78 -8.96 -9.47 -18.27
CA LEU A 78 -9.73 -8.90 -19.39
C LEU A 78 -11.25 -9.02 -19.15
N ALA A 79 -11.70 -10.20 -18.68
CA ALA A 79 -13.10 -10.42 -18.34
C ALA A 79 -13.57 -9.54 -17.19
N ALA A 80 -12.72 -9.35 -16.15
CA ALA A 80 -13.03 -8.49 -15.01
C ALA A 80 -13.13 -7.01 -15.39
N LEU A 81 -12.41 -6.57 -16.43
CA LEU A 81 -12.42 -5.20 -16.95
C LEU A 81 -13.65 -4.89 -17.82
N GLN A 82 -14.41 -5.91 -18.27
CA GLN A 82 -15.59 -5.66 -19.09
C GLN A 82 -16.68 -4.90 -18.35
N GLY A 83 -17.14 -3.82 -18.93
CA GLY A 83 -18.25 -3.01 -18.41
C GLY A 83 -17.91 -2.15 -17.19
N VAL A 84 -16.66 -2.08 -16.74
CA VAL A 84 -16.28 -1.19 -15.63
C VAL A 84 -15.99 0.23 -16.13
N TYR A 85 -16.37 1.21 -15.32
CA TYR A 85 -16.06 2.62 -15.55
C TYR A 85 -14.60 2.96 -15.24
N GLY A 86 -14.06 2.37 -14.16
CA GLY A 86 -12.71 2.63 -13.73
C GLY A 86 -12.02 1.41 -13.14
N ALA A 87 -10.70 1.48 -13.00
CA ALA A 87 -9.92 0.42 -12.40
C ALA A 87 -8.88 0.99 -11.43
N PHE A 88 -8.84 0.47 -10.20
CA PHE A 88 -7.75 0.65 -9.25
C PHE A 88 -6.91 -0.62 -9.24
N VAL A 89 -5.63 -0.50 -9.58
CA VAL A 89 -4.76 -1.66 -9.81
C VAL A 89 -3.58 -1.64 -8.86
N ASN A 90 -3.58 -2.59 -7.93
CA ASN A 90 -2.48 -2.85 -7.01
C ASN A 90 -2.01 -4.29 -7.16
N THR A 91 -0.77 -4.48 -7.61
CA THR A 91 -0.08 -5.76 -7.70
C THR A 91 0.77 -6.01 -6.45
N ASP A 92 1.28 -7.22 -6.28
CA ASP A 92 2.04 -7.61 -5.09
C ASP A 92 3.38 -8.26 -5.49
N THR A 93 4.46 -7.47 -5.46
CA THR A 93 5.83 -7.92 -5.75
C THR A 93 6.25 -9.10 -4.87
N PHE A 94 5.81 -9.13 -3.61
CA PHE A 94 6.15 -10.23 -2.69
C PHE A 94 5.55 -11.57 -3.10
N THR A 95 4.51 -11.54 -3.91
CA THR A 95 3.93 -12.76 -4.49
C THR A 95 4.60 -13.11 -5.82
N ILE A 96 4.73 -12.14 -6.74
CA ILE A 96 5.05 -12.44 -8.16
C ILE A 96 6.47 -12.03 -8.60
N GLY A 97 7.20 -11.26 -7.79
CA GLY A 97 8.52 -10.75 -8.14
C GLY A 97 8.50 -9.53 -9.06
N GLU A 98 9.64 -8.81 -9.11
CA GLU A 98 9.75 -7.53 -9.82
C GLU A 98 9.46 -7.66 -11.32
N MET A 99 10.11 -8.61 -12.01
CA MET A 99 9.95 -8.75 -13.48
C MET A 99 8.51 -9.02 -13.89
N LYS A 100 7.85 -9.94 -13.17
CA LYS A 100 6.46 -10.29 -13.45
C LYS A 100 5.51 -9.18 -13.09
N GLU A 101 5.80 -8.41 -12.02
CA GLU A 101 5.01 -7.22 -11.66
C GLU A 101 5.06 -6.15 -12.75
N VAL A 102 6.26 -5.84 -13.27
CA VAL A 102 6.42 -4.87 -14.37
C VAL A 102 5.65 -5.32 -15.61
N TYR A 103 5.85 -6.58 -16.05
CA TYR A 103 5.12 -7.13 -17.17
C TYR A 103 3.61 -7.08 -16.98
N THR A 104 3.13 -7.57 -15.83
CA THR A 104 1.70 -7.66 -15.53
C THR A 104 1.08 -6.26 -15.40
N GLY A 105 1.77 -5.31 -14.75
CA GLY A 105 1.28 -3.95 -14.61
C GLY A 105 1.06 -3.27 -15.97
N MET A 106 2.03 -3.41 -16.89
CA MET A 106 1.90 -2.88 -18.26
C MET A 106 0.77 -3.58 -19.03
N ARG A 107 0.65 -4.90 -18.92
CA ARG A 107 -0.39 -5.68 -19.63
C ARG A 107 -1.79 -5.35 -19.13
N ILE A 108 -1.99 -5.17 -17.82
CA ILE A 108 -3.30 -4.78 -17.26
C ILE A 108 -3.72 -3.40 -17.80
N PHE A 109 -2.79 -2.44 -17.87
CA PHE A 109 -3.07 -1.13 -18.45
C PHE A 109 -3.50 -1.23 -19.92
N GLU A 110 -2.79 -2.04 -20.73
CA GLU A 110 -3.14 -2.25 -22.15
C GLU A 110 -4.52 -2.92 -22.30
N LEU A 111 -4.83 -3.91 -21.46
CA LEU A 111 -6.15 -4.56 -21.44
C LEU A 111 -7.26 -3.57 -21.05
N ALA A 112 -7.00 -2.68 -20.09
CA ALA A 112 -7.94 -1.63 -19.71
C ALA A 112 -8.23 -0.67 -20.88
N LYS A 113 -7.21 -0.33 -21.68
CA LYS A 113 -7.41 0.44 -22.92
C LYS A 113 -8.20 -0.36 -23.98
N GLN A 114 -7.94 -1.65 -24.09
CA GLN A 114 -8.57 -2.52 -25.10
C GLN A 114 -10.09 -2.63 -24.91
N VAL A 115 -10.60 -2.72 -23.67
CA VAL A 115 -12.03 -2.88 -23.40
C VAL A 115 -12.86 -1.62 -23.66
N ARG A 116 -12.24 -0.45 -23.79
CA ARG A 116 -12.85 0.86 -24.09
C ARG A 116 -13.95 1.35 -23.14
N THR A 117 -14.37 0.54 -22.18
CA THR A 117 -15.33 0.95 -21.13
C THR A 117 -14.64 1.69 -20.00
N VAL A 118 -13.37 1.36 -19.71
CA VAL A 118 -12.59 2.03 -18.67
C VAL A 118 -12.33 3.47 -19.05
N LYS A 119 -12.82 4.41 -18.22
CA LYS A 119 -12.64 5.85 -18.41
C LYS A 119 -11.48 6.39 -17.57
N HIS A 120 -11.23 5.79 -16.42
CA HIS A 120 -10.12 6.18 -15.57
C HIS A 120 -9.40 4.97 -14.97
N TYR A 121 -8.08 4.94 -15.15
CA TYR A 121 -7.20 3.89 -14.64
C TYR A 121 -6.30 4.46 -13.55
N VAL A 122 -6.26 3.85 -12.39
CA VAL A 122 -5.41 4.26 -11.27
C VAL A 122 -4.41 3.15 -10.97
N TRP A 123 -3.12 3.46 -11.15
CA TRP A 123 -2.02 2.58 -10.76
C TRP A 123 -1.61 2.88 -9.32
N SER A 124 -1.69 1.88 -8.46
CA SER A 124 -1.14 1.96 -7.11
C SER A 124 0.36 1.70 -7.17
N ALA A 125 1.12 2.73 -6.89
CA ALA A 125 2.57 2.73 -6.99
C ALA A 125 3.26 2.88 -5.63
N LEU A 126 4.54 2.61 -5.68
CA LEU A 126 5.56 3.05 -4.73
C LEU A 126 6.62 3.84 -5.51
N ASP A 127 7.44 4.59 -4.80
CA ASP A 127 8.51 5.36 -5.41
C ASP A 127 9.43 4.49 -6.28
N TYR A 128 9.88 5.01 -7.41
CA TYR A 128 10.98 4.35 -8.13
C TYR A 128 12.28 4.58 -7.36
N ALA A 129 12.53 3.75 -6.37
CA ALA A 129 13.58 3.89 -5.38
C ALA A 129 14.97 3.99 -6.02
N PHE A 130 15.30 3.07 -6.91
CA PHE A 130 16.58 3.07 -7.61
C PHE A 130 16.82 4.36 -8.42
N LYS A 131 15.78 4.89 -9.08
CA LYS A 131 15.86 6.14 -9.83
C LYS A 131 16.00 7.36 -8.91
N LYS A 132 15.17 7.45 -7.85
CA LYS A 132 15.25 8.53 -6.86
C LYS A 132 16.60 8.53 -6.12
N GLY A 133 17.19 7.35 -5.91
CA GLY A 133 18.53 7.17 -5.35
C GLY A 133 19.68 7.34 -6.35
N GLY A 134 19.45 7.95 -7.52
CA GLY A 134 20.48 8.24 -8.52
C GLY A 134 21.07 6.98 -9.17
N TYR A 135 20.29 5.91 -9.26
CA TYR A 135 20.70 4.61 -9.79
C TYR A 135 21.85 3.96 -9.01
N THR A 136 21.96 4.28 -7.73
CA THR A 136 22.94 3.68 -6.83
C THR A 136 22.40 2.35 -6.30
N PRO A 137 23.15 1.23 -6.39
CA PRO A 137 22.68 -0.10 -5.93
C PRO A 137 22.20 -0.14 -4.49
N THR A 138 22.73 0.73 -3.61
CA THR A 138 22.32 0.88 -2.21
C THR A 138 20.81 1.13 -2.05
N TYR A 139 20.17 1.73 -3.06
CA TYR A 139 18.74 2.13 -3.01
C TYR A 139 17.86 1.29 -3.92
N ARG A 140 18.36 0.14 -4.41
CA ARG A 140 17.59 -0.75 -5.27
C ARG A 140 16.70 -1.68 -4.44
N ALA A 141 15.44 -1.30 -4.28
CA ALA A 141 14.43 -2.08 -3.58
C ALA A 141 13.39 -2.61 -4.58
N GLU A 142 13.43 -3.92 -4.89
CA GLU A 142 12.64 -4.52 -6.00
C GLU A 142 11.14 -4.27 -5.88
N HIS A 143 10.57 -4.35 -4.67
CA HIS A 143 9.14 -4.13 -4.47
C HIS A 143 8.70 -2.66 -4.65
N TYR A 144 9.65 -1.72 -4.60
CA TYR A 144 9.47 -0.31 -4.97
C TYR A 144 9.72 -0.14 -6.47
N ASP A 145 10.82 -0.68 -6.96
CA ASP A 145 11.28 -0.48 -8.32
C ASP A 145 10.34 -1.08 -9.36
N GLY A 146 9.75 -2.24 -9.10
CA GLY A 146 8.76 -2.86 -9.97
C GLY A 146 7.58 -1.91 -10.26
N LYS A 147 7.01 -1.35 -9.19
CA LYS A 147 5.90 -0.39 -9.29
C LYS A 147 6.32 0.93 -9.94
N GLY A 148 7.48 1.48 -9.54
CA GLY A 148 8.02 2.71 -10.08
C GLY A 148 8.34 2.63 -11.58
N ARG A 149 8.83 1.47 -12.08
CA ARG A 149 9.06 1.21 -13.51
C ARG A 149 7.76 1.27 -14.32
N VAL A 150 6.68 0.70 -13.80
CA VAL A 150 5.36 0.80 -14.43
C VAL A 150 4.88 2.25 -14.46
N SER A 151 5.06 3.01 -13.37
CA SER A 151 4.74 4.45 -13.34
C SER A 151 5.53 5.24 -14.40
N ASP A 152 6.84 5.00 -14.52
CA ASP A 152 7.67 5.65 -15.52
C ASP A 152 7.20 5.34 -16.95
N TRP A 153 6.85 4.07 -17.21
CA TRP A 153 6.30 3.68 -18.50
C TRP A 153 4.92 4.32 -18.76
N MET A 154 4.06 4.42 -17.74
CA MET A 154 2.75 5.06 -17.88
C MET A 154 2.85 6.54 -18.23
N ARG A 155 3.85 7.27 -17.74
CA ARG A 155 4.07 8.68 -18.09
C ARG A 155 4.29 8.90 -19.59
N ALA A 156 4.75 7.88 -20.31
CA ALA A 156 4.87 7.92 -21.77
C ALA A 156 3.56 7.56 -22.51
N GLN A 157 2.51 7.13 -21.77
CA GLN A 157 1.23 6.77 -22.36
C GLN A 157 0.30 7.99 -22.45
N ARG A 158 -0.53 8.02 -23.49
CA ARG A 158 -1.57 9.06 -23.61
C ARG A 158 -2.59 8.90 -22.48
N SER A 159 -2.98 10.04 -21.88
CA SER A 159 -4.07 10.16 -20.92
C SER A 159 -5.08 11.16 -21.48
N ILE A 160 -6.30 10.72 -21.74
CA ILE A 160 -7.31 11.56 -22.38
C ILE A 160 -8.61 11.49 -21.57
N VAL A 161 -9.07 12.65 -21.15
CA VAL A 161 -10.37 12.78 -20.48
C VAL A 161 -11.45 12.96 -21.53
N SER A 162 -12.18 11.91 -21.81
CA SER A 162 -13.34 11.92 -22.70
C SER A 162 -14.26 10.73 -22.37
N ASP A 163 -15.44 10.67 -23.00
CA ASP A 163 -16.35 9.54 -22.88
C ASP A 163 -15.94 8.32 -23.72
N HIS A 164 -14.94 8.48 -24.58
CA HIS A 164 -14.48 7.42 -25.50
C HIS A 164 -13.06 6.93 -25.19
N ASP A 165 -12.29 7.70 -24.43
CA ASP A 165 -10.89 7.40 -24.14
C ASP A 165 -10.67 7.16 -22.65
N MET A 166 -9.49 6.59 -22.35
CA MET A 166 -9.03 6.33 -20.99
C MET A 166 -8.02 7.38 -20.53
N SER A 167 -8.30 8.01 -19.41
CA SER A 167 -7.30 8.75 -18.63
C SER A 167 -6.66 7.83 -17.58
N TRP A 168 -5.51 8.21 -17.09
CA TRP A 168 -4.84 7.49 -16.01
C TRP A 168 -4.28 8.43 -14.96
N SER A 169 -4.12 7.91 -13.76
CA SER A 169 -3.39 8.54 -12.65
C SER A 169 -2.51 7.51 -11.95
N VAL A 170 -1.49 7.98 -11.25
CA VAL A 170 -0.64 7.18 -10.37
C VAL A 170 -0.86 7.64 -8.94
N LEU A 171 -1.13 6.71 -8.04
CA LEU A 171 -1.17 6.95 -6.59
C LEU A 171 0.05 6.30 -5.96
N THR A 172 1.07 7.11 -5.65
CA THR A 172 2.31 6.68 -5.03
C THR A 172 2.21 6.85 -3.53
N THR A 173 2.17 5.73 -2.82
CA THR A 173 2.04 5.66 -1.38
C THR A 173 3.41 5.38 -0.71
N GLY A 174 3.39 5.06 0.57
CA GLY A 174 4.53 4.65 1.36
C GLY A 174 4.17 3.54 2.34
N PRO A 175 5.02 3.26 3.31
CA PRO A 175 4.74 2.31 4.38
C PRO A 175 3.51 2.73 5.19
N TYR A 176 2.68 1.75 5.55
CA TYR A 176 1.45 2.03 6.31
C TYR A 176 1.76 2.24 7.80
N MET A 177 1.05 3.17 8.45
CA MET A 177 1.08 3.31 9.92
C MET A 177 0.68 2.00 10.60
N ASP A 178 -0.20 1.23 9.97
CA ASP A 178 -0.65 -0.08 10.42
C ASP A 178 0.49 -1.13 10.49
N MET A 179 1.66 -0.86 9.89
CA MET A 179 2.86 -1.67 10.07
C MET A 179 3.47 -1.54 11.47
N LEU A 180 3.03 -0.59 12.28
CA LEU A 180 3.33 -0.53 13.71
C LEU A 180 2.76 -1.75 14.48
N ASN A 181 1.81 -2.46 13.89
CA ASN A 181 1.27 -3.73 14.44
C ASN A 181 2.14 -4.95 14.07
N ASN A 182 3.33 -4.74 13.53
CA ASN A 182 4.28 -5.81 13.26
C ASN A 182 5.72 -5.40 13.61
N PRO A 183 6.63 -6.36 13.71
CA PRO A 183 8.02 -6.10 14.14
C PRO A 183 8.85 -5.19 13.22
N THR A 184 8.34 -4.83 12.04
CA THR A 184 9.09 -3.94 11.14
C THR A 184 9.18 -2.52 11.73
N PHE A 185 8.09 -2.02 12.29
CA PHE A 185 8.00 -0.66 12.86
C PHE A 185 7.56 -0.65 14.33
N GLY A 186 6.82 -1.65 14.75
CA GLY A 186 6.31 -1.77 16.12
C GLY A 186 7.39 -2.04 17.16
N PRO A 187 7.00 -2.09 18.44
CA PRO A 187 7.94 -2.40 19.51
C PRO A 187 8.45 -3.84 19.35
N LEU A 188 9.76 -4.00 19.45
CA LEU A 188 10.43 -5.30 19.35
C LEU A 188 10.49 -6.02 20.69
N ASN A 189 10.49 -5.28 21.81
CA ASN A 189 10.55 -5.84 23.15
C ASN A 189 9.74 -4.99 24.13
N LYS A 190 9.33 -5.62 25.21
CA LYS A 190 8.77 -4.97 26.39
C LYS A 190 9.57 -5.44 27.61
N ARG A 191 10.29 -4.54 28.25
CA ARG A 191 11.13 -4.81 29.41
C ARG A 191 10.28 -5.19 30.63
N SER A 192 10.91 -5.77 31.62
CA SER A 192 10.25 -6.17 32.88
C SER A 192 9.65 -4.99 33.67
N ASP A 193 10.19 -3.79 33.47
CA ASP A 193 9.65 -2.53 34.04
C ASP A 193 8.47 -1.95 33.25
N GLY A 194 8.04 -2.64 32.18
CA GLY A 194 6.92 -2.20 31.31
C GLY A 194 7.33 -1.29 30.16
N THR A 195 8.63 -0.95 30.03
CA THR A 195 9.12 -0.07 28.96
C THR A 195 9.10 -0.76 27.60
N TYR A 196 8.43 -0.17 26.61
CA TYR A 196 8.43 -0.63 25.21
C TYR A 196 9.71 -0.20 24.51
N VAL A 197 10.31 -1.12 23.76
CA VAL A 197 11.55 -0.85 23.02
C VAL A 197 11.25 -0.85 21.53
N PHE A 198 11.31 0.31 20.91
CA PHE A 198 11.30 0.47 19.47
C PHE A 198 12.72 0.50 18.96
N ALA A 199 13.05 -0.31 17.97
CA ALA A 199 14.41 -0.35 17.43
C ALA A 199 14.39 -0.48 15.91
N ALA A 200 15.22 0.31 15.23
CA ALA A 200 15.31 0.34 13.78
C ALA A 200 16.69 0.81 13.30
N PRO A 201 17.08 0.43 12.07
CA PRO A 201 18.35 0.84 11.47
C PRO A 201 18.20 2.12 10.63
N ILE A 202 17.41 3.08 11.11
CA ILE A 202 17.01 4.28 10.36
C ILE A 202 17.91 5.50 10.64
N GLY A 203 18.77 5.44 11.68
CA GLY A 203 19.60 6.58 12.05
C GLY A 203 18.76 7.81 12.41
N ASN A 204 19.02 8.94 11.73
CA ASN A 204 18.26 10.19 11.86
C ASN A 204 17.28 10.41 10.70
N GLY A 205 17.06 9.40 9.88
CA GLY A 205 16.16 9.50 8.74
C GLY A 205 14.69 9.33 9.11
N HIS A 206 13.82 9.41 8.11
CA HIS A 206 12.37 9.44 8.29
C HIS A 206 11.66 8.46 7.35
N VAL A 207 10.50 8.01 7.77
CA VAL A 207 9.58 7.24 6.94
C VAL A 207 8.33 8.10 6.65
N PRO A 208 8.00 8.35 5.39
CA PRO A 208 6.72 8.97 5.01
C PRO A 208 5.60 7.95 5.16
N MET A 209 5.09 7.79 6.39
CA MET A 209 4.04 6.82 6.69
C MET A 209 2.67 7.32 6.23
N ILE A 210 1.81 6.37 5.82
CA ILE A 210 0.43 6.67 5.43
C ILE A 210 -0.55 5.79 6.21
N ALA A 211 -1.63 6.37 6.71
CA ALA A 211 -2.77 5.63 7.24
C ALA A 211 -3.53 4.95 6.10
N LEU A 212 -4.00 3.72 6.29
CA LEU A 212 -4.76 3.00 5.25
C LEU A 212 -6.05 3.74 4.87
N SER A 213 -6.73 4.39 5.81
CA SER A 213 -7.90 5.24 5.53
C SER A 213 -7.57 6.41 4.61
N ASP A 214 -6.40 7.04 4.76
CA ASP A 214 -5.96 8.11 3.85
C ASP A 214 -5.68 7.58 2.43
N VAL A 215 -5.21 6.33 2.28
CA VAL A 215 -5.12 5.70 0.95
C VAL A 215 -6.50 5.57 0.31
N GLY A 216 -7.51 5.17 1.07
CA GLY A 216 -8.91 5.13 0.64
C GLY A 216 -9.40 6.50 0.17
N PHE A 217 -9.14 7.54 0.97
CA PHE A 217 -9.46 8.93 0.62
C PHE A 217 -8.81 9.35 -0.72
N PHE A 218 -7.50 9.17 -0.89
CA PHE A 218 -6.82 9.59 -2.12
C PHE A 218 -7.27 8.79 -3.33
N ALA A 219 -7.56 7.50 -3.19
CA ALA A 219 -8.14 6.70 -4.28
C ALA A 219 -9.50 7.26 -4.70
N ARG A 220 -10.37 7.60 -3.73
CA ARG A 220 -11.66 8.23 -3.98
C ARG A 220 -11.49 9.60 -4.62
N TYR A 221 -10.60 10.44 -4.10
CA TYR A 221 -10.29 11.77 -4.65
C TYR A 221 -9.91 11.68 -6.14
N ILE A 222 -9.07 10.73 -6.52
CA ILE A 222 -8.65 10.56 -7.92
C ILE A 222 -9.84 10.25 -8.83
N PHE A 223 -10.76 9.37 -8.42
CA PHE A 223 -11.93 9.06 -9.23
C PHE A 223 -12.94 10.20 -9.28
N ASP A 224 -13.11 10.94 -8.20
CA ASP A 224 -14.00 12.11 -8.14
C ASP A 224 -13.45 13.29 -8.96
N HIS A 225 -12.12 13.40 -9.08
CA HIS A 225 -11.45 14.53 -9.75
C HIS A 225 -10.66 14.07 -10.99
N ARG A 226 -11.27 13.21 -11.82
CA ARG A 226 -10.65 12.61 -13.00
C ARG A 226 -9.92 13.62 -13.90
N GLU A 227 -10.50 14.81 -14.13
CA GLU A 227 -9.90 15.84 -14.98
C GLU A 227 -8.62 16.40 -14.36
N ALA A 228 -8.67 16.74 -13.09
CA ALA A 228 -7.54 17.33 -12.37
C ALA A 228 -6.39 16.35 -12.15
N THR A 229 -6.70 15.05 -12.09
CA THR A 229 -5.72 14.00 -11.79
C THR A 229 -5.24 13.22 -13.02
N SER A 230 -5.79 13.53 -14.21
CA SER A 230 -5.38 12.91 -15.47
C SER A 230 -3.92 13.16 -15.78
N ALA A 231 -3.16 12.11 -16.07
CA ALA A 231 -1.72 12.10 -16.27
C ALA A 231 -0.89 12.62 -15.08
N GLN A 232 -1.49 12.61 -13.88
CA GLN A 232 -0.80 13.05 -12.65
C GLN A 232 -0.36 11.86 -11.82
N GLU A 233 0.72 12.06 -11.08
CA GLU A 233 1.14 11.20 -9.99
C GLU A 233 0.95 11.96 -8.67
N LEU A 234 0.17 11.36 -7.78
CA LEU A 234 -0.02 11.83 -6.42
C LEU A 234 0.92 11.06 -5.50
N GLU A 235 1.99 11.71 -5.06
CA GLU A 235 2.92 11.17 -4.06
C GLU A 235 2.41 11.54 -2.66
N VAL A 236 1.81 10.59 -1.95
CA VAL A 236 1.06 10.84 -0.71
C VAL A 236 1.70 10.18 0.51
N ALA A 237 1.50 10.80 1.66
CA ALA A 237 1.78 10.27 2.99
C ALA A 237 0.90 11.00 4.02
N SER A 238 0.72 10.42 5.18
CA SER A 238 0.00 11.04 6.29
C SER A 238 0.93 11.82 7.21
N ASP A 239 2.13 11.29 7.49
CA ASP A 239 3.08 11.93 8.40
C ASP A 239 4.54 11.58 8.06
N TRP A 240 5.48 12.42 8.54
CA TRP A 240 6.92 12.30 8.39
C TRP A 240 7.52 11.83 9.70
N VAL A 241 7.82 10.52 9.81
CA VAL A 241 8.06 9.86 11.08
C VAL A 241 9.52 9.44 11.24
N ASP A 242 10.22 10.03 12.22
CA ASP A 242 11.44 9.48 12.81
C ASP A 242 11.13 8.68 14.07
N TRP A 243 12.07 7.90 14.58
CA TRP A 243 11.84 7.06 15.76
C TRP A 243 11.77 7.83 17.09
N PRO A 244 12.53 8.92 17.32
CA PRO A 244 12.31 9.82 18.45
C PRO A 244 10.89 10.38 18.50
N TYR A 245 10.35 10.84 17.36
CA TYR A 245 8.97 11.31 17.25
C TYR A 245 7.96 10.18 17.50
N LEU A 246 8.19 9.01 16.92
CA LEU A 246 7.36 7.81 17.14
C LEU A 246 7.25 7.48 18.63
N VAL A 247 8.37 7.37 19.33
CA VAL A 247 8.43 7.00 20.76
C VAL A 247 7.78 8.07 21.65
N SER A 248 8.05 9.36 21.38
CA SER A 248 7.44 10.44 22.13
C SER A 248 5.93 10.49 21.95
N THR A 249 5.44 10.29 20.73
CA THR A 249 4.02 10.23 20.40
C THR A 249 3.37 9.01 21.05
N PHE A 250 3.99 7.85 20.97
CA PHE A 250 3.50 6.64 21.63
C PHE A 250 3.33 6.84 23.13
N THR A 251 4.37 7.35 23.80
CA THR A 251 4.30 7.62 25.26
C THR A 251 3.21 8.64 25.59
N LYS A 252 3.09 9.72 24.82
CA LYS A 252 2.07 10.75 25.00
C LYS A 252 0.65 10.19 24.89
N ILE A 253 0.40 9.30 23.92
CA ILE A 253 -0.94 8.80 23.63
C ILE A 253 -1.34 7.66 24.55
N THR A 254 -0.43 6.72 24.80
CA THR A 254 -0.72 5.50 25.55
C THR A 254 -0.49 5.64 27.05
N GLY A 255 0.32 6.62 27.48
CA GLY A 255 0.82 6.73 28.86
C GLY A 255 1.85 5.65 29.21
N LYS A 256 2.23 4.78 28.28
CA LYS A 256 3.20 3.68 28.49
C LYS A 256 4.62 4.19 28.24
N PRO A 257 5.61 3.86 29.09
CA PRO A 257 7.00 4.25 28.85
C PRO A 257 7.55 3.56 27.60
N ALA A 258 8.26 4.29 26.77
CA ALA A 258 8.89 3.76 25.59
C ALA A 258 10.26 4.39 25.34
N VAL A 259 11.16 3.63 24.70
CA VAL A 259 12.49 4.09 24.31
C VAL A 259 12.80 3.71 22.86
N TYR A 260 13.56 4.56 22.18
CA TYR A 260 14.15 4.23 20.91
C TYR A 260 15.57 3.69 21.11
N ARG A 261 15.86 2.54 20.52
CA ARG A 261 17.19 1.97 20.42
C ARG A 261 17.65 1.99 18.97
N PRO A 262 18.55 2.91 18.57
CA PRO A 262 19.13 2.87 17.24
C PRO A 262 19.97 1.60 17.05
N LEU A 263 19.79 0.95 15.92
CA LEU A 263 20.54 -0.24 15.52
C LEU A 263 21.27 0.03 14.21
N SER A 264 22.41 -0.60 14.03
CA SER A 264 23.00 -0.75 12.70
C SER A 264 22.16 -1.72 11.86
N MET A 265 22.33 -1.68 10.53
CA MET A 265 21.71 -2.65 9.62
C MET A 265 22.01 -4.10 10.02
N ASN A 266 23.27 -4.39 10.40
CA ASN A 266 23.66 -5.75 10.78
C ASN A 266 22.99 -6.21 12.08
N GLU A 267 22.91 -5.34 13.08
CA GLU A 267 22.22 -5.65 14.35
C GLU A 267 20.73 -5.90 14.11
N TRP A 268 20.06 -5.07 13.31
CA TRP A 268 18.64 -5.23 13.04
C TRP A 268 18.34 -6.53 12.30
N PHE A 269 19.08 -6.84 11.21
CA PHE A 269 18.88 -8.09 10.47
C PHE A 269 19.26 -9.32 11.27
N ALA A 270 20.20 -9.20 12.23
CA ALA A 270 20.51 -10.28 13.15
C ALA A 270 19.36 -10.68 14.07
N LEU A 271 18.36 -9.81 14.31
CA LEU A 271 17.17 -10.13 15.11
C LEU A 271 16.21 -11.11 14.41
N TRP A 272 16.31 -11.26 13.10
CA TRP A 272 15.41 -12.08 12.31
C TRP A 272 15.91 -13.52 12.20
N ASN A 273 14.97 -14.45 11.93
CA ASN A 273 15.33 -15.82 11.60
C ASN A 273 16.12 -15.83 10.27
N GLN A 274 17.33 -16.35 10.31
CA GLN A 274 18.26 -16.26 9.17
C GLN A 274 17.76 -17.04 7.96
N ASP A 275 17.16 -18.21 8.16
CA ASP A 275 16.61 -19.00 7.05
C ASP A 275 15.45 -18.26 6.36
N ASP A 276 14.67 -17.47 7.12
CA ASP A 276 13.56 -16.72 6.58
C ASP A 276 13.99 -15.53 5.74
N ILE A 277 15.02 -14.78 6.16
CA ILE A 277 15.47 -13.57 5.45
C ILE A 277 16.41 -13.87 4.26
N GLN A 278 16.97 -15.06 4.18
CA GLN A 278 17.78 -15.50 3.04
C GLN A 278 16.93 -16.09 1.90
N ARG A 279 15.63 -16.26 2.10
CA ARG A 279 14.74 -16.69 1.03
C ARG A 279 14.60 -15.62 -0.05
N PRO A 280 14.31 -16.01 -1.31
CA PRO A 280 13.92 -15.06 -2.36
C PRO A 280 12.80 -14.14 -1.87
N LEU A 281 12.80 -12.89 -2.32
CA LEU A 281 11.79 -11.89 -1.96
C LEU A 281 10.38 -12.34 -2.36
N ALA A 282 10.23 -12.91 -3.55
CA ALA A 282 8.95 -13.41 -4.05
C ALA A 282 8.58 -14.76 -3.43
N ASN A 283 7.34 -14.87 -2.94
CA ASN A 283 6.82 -16.09 -2.33
C ASN A 283 6.47 -17.19 -3.35
N GLU A 284 6.18 -16.84 -4.59
CA GLU A 284 6.02 -17.83 -5.63
C GLU A 284 7.38 -18.46 -5.89
N LYS A 285 7.40 -19.80 -6.02
CA LYS A 285 8.57 -20.54 -6.49
C LYS A 285 8.82 -20.21 -7.97
N CYS A 286 8.89 -18.96 -8.27
CA CYS A 286 9.45 -18.54 -9.53
C CYS A 286 10.90 -18.96 -9.49
N VAL A 287 11.27 -19.83 -10.37
CA VAL A 287 12.56 -20.07 -10.96
C VAL A 287 13.60 -19.07 -10.40
N PRO A 288 14.86 -19.46 -10.23
CA PRO A 288 15.94 -18.51 -9.98
C PRO A 288 15.95 -17.45 -11.09
N ASP A 289 15.16 -16.42 -10.89
CA ASP A 289 15.00 -15.28 -11.83
C ASP A 289 16.04 -14.20 -11.55
N GLY A 290 16.96 -14.47 -10.60
CA GLY A 290 17.90 -13.49 -10.11
C GLY A 290 17.30 -12.50 -9.12
N SER A 291 16.09 -12.75 -8.56
CA SER A 291 15.51 -11.92 -7.51
C SER A 291 16.40 -11.91 -6.27
N THR A 292 16.43 -10.77 -5.59
CA THR A 292 17.18 -10.60 -4.35
C THR A 292 16.54 -11.39 -3.20
N THR A 293 17.33 -11.62 -2.15
CA THR A 293 16.76 -12.14 -0.90
C THR A 293 15.92 -11.06 -0.19
N TRP A 294 15.05 -11.48 0.73
CA TRP A 294 14.31 -10.55 1.56
C TRP A 294 15.26 -9.57 2.30
N GLU A 295 16.35 -10.09 2.88
CA GLU A 295 17.36 -9.26 3.55
C GLU A 295 17.96 -8.21 2.62
N GLN A 296 18.44 -8.62 1.44
CA GLN A 296 19.07 -7.69 0.48
C GLN A 296 18.11 -6.58 0.08
N ASN A 297 16.85 -6.93 -0.23
CA ASN A 297 15.82 -5.97 -0.59
C ASN A 297 15.52 -4.98 0.54
N PHE A 298 15.37 -5.47 1.78
CA PHE A 298 15.03 -4.60 2.91
C PHE A 298 16.22 -3.81 3.46
N ARG A 299 17.47 -4.23 3.20
CA ARG A 299 18.65 -3.38 3.45
C ARG A 299 18.62 -2.12 2.56
N CYS A 300 18.29 -2.28 1.30
CA CYS A 300 18.13 -1.16 0.38
C CYS A 300 16.92 -0.29 0.76
N TRP A 301 15.81 -0.90 1.15
CA TRP A 301 14.62 -0.21 1.60
C TRP A 301 14.85 0.64 2.86
N TRP A 302 15.53 0.12 3.87
CA TRP A 302 15.91 0.90 5.04
C TRP A 302 16.90 2.04 4.71
N ALA A 303 17.81 1.80 3.77
CA ALA A 303 18.73 2.84 3.32
C ALA A 303 18.02 4.05 2.70
N LEU A 304 16.91 3.82 1.95
CA LEU A 304 16.08 4.89 1.39
C LEU A 304 15.58 5.88 2.46
N PHE A 305 15.14 5.35 3.58
CA PHE A 305 14.58 6.15 4.68
C PHE A 305 15.66 6.70 5.59
N ARG A 306 16.71 5.93 5.88
CA ARG A 306 17.85 6.40 6.65
C ARG A 306 18.50 7.64 6.04
N ASP A 307 18.55 7.70 4.72
CA ASP A 307 19.24 8.74 3.97
C ASP A 307 18.24 9.77 3.36
N ASP A 308 16.99 9.75 3.78
CA ASP A 308 15.89 10.63 3.34
C ASP A 308 15.79 10.78 1.81
N VAL A 309 16.03 9.69 1.07
CA VAL A 309 15.95 9.67 -0.41
C VAL A 309 14.51 9.86 -0.89
N ILE A 310 13.54 9.37 -0.12
CA ILE A 310 12.11 9.48 -0.42
C ILE A 310 11.53 10.61 0.42
N GLN A 311 11.00 11.61 -0.25
CA GLN A 311 10.38 12.79 0.37
C GLN A 311 8.95 12.96 -0.13
N ARG A 312 8.16 13.79 0.58
CA ARG A 312 6.78 14.16 0.23
C ARG A 312 6.57 15.66 0.37
N ASP A 313 5.79 16.22 -0.53
CA ASP A 313 5.27 17.59 -0.39
C ASP A 313 4.02 17.59 0.51
N PHE A 314 4.26 17.68 1.81
CA PHE A 314 3.17 17.73 2.80
C PHE A 314 2.29 18.97 2.63
N GLY A 315 2.80 20.05 2.05
CA GLY A 315 2.01 21.23 1.73
C GLY A 315 0.94 20.91 0.67
N CYS A 316 1.32 20.16 -0.36
CA CYS A 316 0.39 19.69 -1.37
C CYS A 316 -0.57 18.62 -0.80
N VAL A 317 -0.03 17.63 -0.10
CA VAL A 317 -0.82 16.54 0.51
C VAL A 317 -1.91 17.09 1.44
N ARG A 318 -1.58 18.05 2.32
CA ARG A 318 -2.54 18.65 3.26
C ARG A 318 -3.58 19.54 2.59
N LYS A 319 -3.28 20.14 1.43
CA LYS A 319 -4.28 20.86 0.63
C LYS A 319 -5.32 19.91 0.03
N LEU A 320 -4.89 18.72 -0.40
CA LEU A 320 -5.79 17.70 -0.95
C LEU A 320 -6.59 16.99 0.14
N ASN A 321 -5.96 16.67 1.27
CA ASN A 321 -6.59 16.03 2.42
C ASN A 321 -6.32 16.85 3.71
N PRO A 322 -7.10 17.92 3.97
CA PRO A 322 -6.91 18.74 5.17
C PRO A 322 -7.15 17.98 6.48
N HIS A 323 -7.93 16.90 6.43
CA HIS A 323 -8.27 16.05 7.57
C HIS A 323 -7.45 14.76 7.65
N GLY A 324 -6.42 14.62 6.77
CA GLY A 324 -5.53 13.47 6.78
C GLY A 324 -4.81 13.27 8.11
N HIS A 325 -4.53 12.04 8.43
CA HIS A 325 -3.94 11.66 9.71
C HIS A 325 -2.56 12.28 9.95
N THR A 326 -2.23 12.43 11.22
CA THR A 326 -0.87 12.43 11.76
C THR A 326 -0.65 11.12 12.51
N LEU A 327 0.57 10.79 12.86
CA LEU A 327 0.86 9.63 13.71
C LEU A 327 0.06 9.67 15.01
N GLU A 328 -0.06 10.88 15.60
CA GLU A 328 -0.82 11.09 16.84
C GLU A 328 -2.32 10.82 16.66
N SER A 329 -2.94 11.40 15.62
CA SER A 329 -4.37 11.20 15.39
C SER A 329 -4.69 9.74 15.02
N TRP A 330 -3.82 9.08 14.22
CA TRP A 330 -3.95 7.68 13.89
C TRP A 330 -3.90 6.78 15.13
N MET A 331 -2.91 6.99 16.03
CA MET A 331 -2.82 6.22 17.28
C MET A 331 -4.06 6.38 18.16
N ARG A 332 -4.61 7.60 18.27
CA ARG A 332 -5.83 7.87 19.04
C ARG A 332 -7.05 7.17 18.46
N GLU A 333 -7.23 7.28 17.16
CA GLU A 333 -8.41 6.79 16.46
C GLU A 333 -8.44 5.26 16.40
N THR A 334 -7.28 4.63 16.18
CA THR A 334 -7.17 3.17 16.13
C THR A 334 -7.06 2.52 17.51
N GLY A 335 -6.81 3.30 18.56
CA GLY A 335 -6.52 2.77 19.89
C GLY A 335 -5.19 2.02 19.96
N TYR A 336 -4.23 2.37 19.07
CA TYR A 336 -2.92 1.72 19.06
C TYR A 336 -2.20 1.87 20.40
N ASP A 337 -1.80 0.74 20.99
CA ASP A 337 -1.20 0.69 22.32
C ASP A 337 0.09 -0.14 22.41
N GLY A 338 0.58 -0.65 21.28
CA GLY A 338 1.78 -1.46 21.19
C GLY A 338 1.62 -2.93 21.63
N ASP A 339 0.46 -3.32 22.14
CA ASP A 339 0.17 -4.68 22.64
C ASP A 339 -0.65 -5.48 21.59
N GLY A 340 -0.09 -5.66 20.38
CA GLY A 340 -0.49 -6.79 19.55
C GLY A 340 -1.83 -6.69 18.82
N LEU A 341 -2.12 -5.58 18.17
CA LEU A 341 -3.15 -5.60 17.14
C LEU A 341 -2.69 -6.50 15.98
N GLU A 342 -3.64 -7.22 15.37
CA GLU A 342 -3.31 -8.03 14.20
C GLU A 342 -2.80 -7.16 13.06
N SER A 343 -1.70 -7.57 12.44
CA SER A 343 -1.19 -6.90 11.25
C SER A 343 -2.22 -6.98 10.12
N PRO A 344 -2.61 -5.86 9.47
CA PRO A 344 -3.54 -5.88 8.35
C PRO A 344 -2.91 -6.48 7.09
N LEU A 345 -1.59 -6.68 7.09
CA LEU A 345 -0.86 -7.20 5.94
C LEU A 345 -1.18 -8.67 5.72
N LYS A 346 -1.72 -8.99 4.54
CA LYS A 346 -2.11 -10.35 4.20
C LYS A 346 -0.97 -11.36 4.35
N ASN A 347 0.24 -11.02 3.92
CA ASN A 347 1.39 -11.91 4.03
C ASN A 347 1.76 -12.23 5.49
N ALA A 348 1.54 -11.30 6.42
CA ALA A 348 1.74 -11.54 7.84
C ALA A 348 0.65 -12.50 8.39
N GLN A 349 -0.61 -12.27 8.03
CA GLN A 349 -1.72 -13.16 8.42
C GLN A 349 -1.59 -14.58 7.83
N ASP A 350 -1.09 -14.69 6.60
CA ASP A 350 -0.86 -15.98 5.92
C ASP A 350 0.43 -16.69 6.42
N GLY A 351 1.16 -16.12 7.40
CA GLY A 351 2.40 -16.69 7.93
C GLY A 351 3.57 -16.71 6.95
N LYS A 352 3.54 -15.82 5.94
CA LYS A 352 4.58 -15.72 4.89
C LYS A 352 5.65 -14.68 5.19
N SER A 353 5.42 -13.83 6.18
CA SER A 353 6.42 -12.86 6.63
C SER A 353 7.57 -13.55 7.39
N PRO A 354 8.82 -13.06 7.26
CA PRO A 354 9.91 -13.55 8.09
C PRO A 354 9.60 -13.41 9.58
N ARG A 355 10.12 -14.32 10.36
CA ARG A 355 9.91 -14.36 11.81
C ARG A 355 11.09 -13.73 12.54
N ILE A 356 10.78 -13.09 13.65
CA ILE A 356 11.82 -12.63 14.58
C ILE A 356 12.31 -13.80 15.43
N ASN A 357 13.59 -13.78 15.77
CA ASN A 357 14.19 -14.66 16.75
C ASN A 357 14.01 -14.05 18.16
N HIS A 358 13.04 -14.56 18.91
CA HIS A 358 12.69 -14.03 20.22
C HIS A 358 13.83 -14.10 21.25
N ASP A 359 14.74 -15.08 21.15
CA ASP A 359 15.89 -15.18 22.07
C ASP A 359 16.84 -13.98 21.92
N ARG A 360 16.92 -13.41 20.73
CA ARG A 360 17.75 -12.24 20.44
C ARG A 360 17.13 -10.92 20.87
N LEU A 361 15.83 -10.88 21.08
CA LEU A 361 15.13 -9.67 21.54
C LEU A 361 15.41 -9.36 23.02
N GLN A 362 15.76 -10.37 23.82
CA GLN A 362 16.02 -10.19 25.25
C GLN A 362 17.20 -9.23 25.53
N ALA A 363 18.05 -9.00 24.56
CA ALA A 363 19.18 -8.06 24.65
C ALA A 363 18.79 -6.59 24.32
N LEU A 364 17.58 -6.34 23.87
CA LEU A 364 17.04 -5.00 23.58
C LEU A 364 16.44 -4.38 24.83
#